data_f43173e29d7e48650b9f26d9ab17a98d
#
_entry.id   f43173e29d7e48650b9f26d9ab17a98d
#
_cell.length_a   1.000
_cell.length_b   1.000
_cell.length_c   1.000
_cell.angle_alpha   90.00
_cell.angle_beta   90.00
_cell.angle_gamma   90.00
#
_symmetry.space_group_name_H-M   'P 1'
#
loop_
_entity.id
_entity.type
_entity.pdbx_description
1 polymer ?
#
loop_
_entity_poly.entity_id
_entity_poly.type
_entity_poly.pdbx_seq_one_letter_code
_entity_poly.pdbx_strand_id
1 'polypeptide(L)'
;GYSRVEARLMKGGEIVCEGSDDIFAVKLDASGISSYGSVADSSGRVRGFLSSLGINPAEYVSGTPSGDYLVVGQFEPQQWGSGMSDIMEWVYKGHTLIVVDKPERWAEYFADKEVLDYRGSKKIGTAWYGGNYFNREHPVWAGLPQDCVFNWEYQCFSAYNRRRIGLRCENGETLAAAVADHKKEVYSVLSLIRAGRGQVILTSLDIPACISDIHAPSNSSLREGDVVDGMYEALGTFDVSGDNGANVVGQQLLLNMLKLKNL
;
A
#
# COMPACT_ATOMS: atom_id res chain seq x y z
N GLY A 1 -2.99 -15.21 -8.64
CA GLY A 1 -1.86 -16.10 -9.00
C GLY A 1 -1.38 -15.86 -10.42
N TYR A 2 -0.29 -16.51 -10.78
CA TYR A 2 0.27 -16.43 -12.13
C TYR A 2 -0.51 -17.29 -13.12
N SER A 3 -0.64 -16.78 -14.33
CA SER A 3 -1.20 -17.48 -15.49
C SER A 3 -0.34 -17.18 -16.69
N ARG A 4 -0.13 -18.18 -17.53
CA ARG A 4 0.67 -18.05 -18.75
C ARG A 4 -0.21 -17.62 -19.91
N VAL A 5 0.20 -16.55 -20.60
CA VAL A 5 -0.40 -16.10 -21.86
C VAL A 5 0.50 -16.56 -23.01
N GLU A 6 -0.07 -17.23 -23.98
CA GLU A 6 0.60 -17.61 -25.22
C GLU A 6 0.04 -16.77 -26.37
N ALA A 7 0.93 -16.23 -27.18
CA ALA A 7 0.58 -15.48 -28.38
C ALA A 7 1.20 -16.15 -29.60
N ARG A 8 0.42 -16.30 -30.69
CA ARG A 8 0.86 -16.86 -31.95
C ARG A 8 0.54 -15.96 -33.12
N LEU A 9 1.54 -15.56 -33.87
CA LEU A 9 1.35 -14.84 -35.11
C LEU A 9 1.13 -15.87 -36.25
N MET A 10 -0.02 -15.75 -36.92
CA MET A 10 -0.40 -16.65 -37.99
C MET A 10 -0.33 -15.93 -39.36
N LYS A 11 0.19 -16.62 -40.38
CA LYS A 11 0.16 -16.15 -41.76
C LYS A 11 -0.25 -17.34 -42.67
N GLY A 12 -1.36 -17.20 -43.39
CA GLY A 12 -1.85 -18.23 -44.28
C GLY A 12 -2.19 -19.55 -43.59
N GLY A 13 -2.49 -19.58 -42.29
CA GLY A 13 -2.76 -20.78 -41.50
C GLY A 13 -1.52 -21.41 -40.85
N GLU A 14 -0.34 -20.88 -41.12
CA GLU A 14 0.92 -21.31 -40.50
C GLU A 14 1.36 -20.40 -39.38
N ILE A 15 1.95 -20.97 -38.32
CA ILE A 15 2.55 -20.19 -37.22
C ILE A 15 3.86 -19.60 -37.72
N VAL A 16 3.95 -18.31 -37.76
CA VAL A 16 5.17 -17.56 -38.16
C VAL A 16 6.05 -17.26 -36.95
N CYS A 17 5.41 -16.99 -35.83
CA CYS A 17 6.10 -16.69 -34.57
C CYS A 17 5.19 -17.05 -33.40
N GLU A 18 5.77 -17.53 -32.33
CA GLU A 18 5.06 -17.71 -31.08
C GLU A 18 5.90 -17.19 -29.90
N GLY A 19 5.22 -16.75 -28.88
CA GLY A 19 5.82 -16.27 -27.63
C GLY A 19 4.87 -16.50 -26.48
N SER A 20 5.40 -16.45 -25.29
CA SER A 20 4.59 -16.54 -24.06
C SER A 20 5.16 -15.65 -22.98
N ASP A 21 4.28 -15.19 -22.10
CA ASP A 21 4.63 -14.42 -20.91
C ASP A 21 3.72 -14.81 -19.76
N ASP A 22 4.17 -14.56 -18.53
CA ASP A 22 3.39 -14.82 -17.34
C ASP A 22 2.68 -13.53 -16.92
N ILE A 23 1.38 -13.62 -16.65
CA ILE A 23 0.58 -12.54 -16.06
C ILE A 23 0.20 -12.91 -14.64
N PHE A 24 0.13 -11.90 -13.78
CA PHE A 24 -0.33 -12.07 -12.41
C PHE A 24 -1.74 -11.51 -12.25
N ALA A 25 -2.68 -12.35 -11.83
CA ALA A 25 -4.07 -11.97 -11.60
C ALA A 25 -4.42 -12.07 -10.13
N VAL A 26 -5.07 -11.02 -9.60
CA VAL A 26 -5.59 -10.96 -8.23
C VAL A 26 -7.10 -10.87 -8.28
N LYS A 27 -7.75 -11.73 -7.50
CA LYS A 27 -9.17 -11.59 -7.18
C LYS A 27 -9.25 -11.02 -5.77
N LEU A 28 -9.92 -9.88 -5.62
CA LEU A 28 -10.14 -9.29 -4.30
C LEU A 28 -10.88 -10.27 -3.40
N ASP A 29 -10.30 -10.51 -2.24
CA ASP A 29 -10.87 -11.35 -1.20
C ASP A 29 -11.09 -10.54 0.08
N ALA A 30 -12.33 -10.17 0.31
CA ALA A 30 -12.80 -9.48 1.51
C ALA A 30 -13.34 -10.45 2.58
N SER A 31 -13.32 -11.76 2.33
CA SER A 31 -13.82 -12.76 3.28
C SER A 31 -13.07 -12.71 4.60
N GLY A 32 -13.78 -12.88 5.70
CA GLY A 32 -13.21 -12.89 7.05
C GLY A 32 -12.82 -11.52 7.61
N ILE A 33 -13.04 -10.44 6.88
CA ILE A 33 -12.88 -9.09 7.42
C ILE A 33 -14.12 -8.77 8.28
N SER A 34 -13.87 -8.29 9.51
CA SER A 34 -14.92 -7.80 10.38
C SER A 34 -15.63 -6.58 9.75
N SER A 35 -16.95 -6.58 9.73
CA SER A 35 -17.70 -5.38 9.39
C SER A 35 -17.72 -4.35 10.54
N TYR A 36 -17.23 -4.75 11.71
CA TYR A 36 -17.16 -3.92 12.90
C TYR A 36 -15.76 -3.27 13.02
N GLY A 37 -15.64 -2.08 12.49
CA GLY A 37 -14.42 -1.28 12.48
C GLY A 37 -14.70 0.18 12.20
N SER A 38 -13.65 1.00 12.22
CA SER A 38 -13.73 2.45 12.02
C SER A 38 -12.77 2.93 10.94
N VAL A 39 -13.09 4.05 10.30
CA VAL A 39 -12.24 4.72 9.31
C VAL A 39 -12.16 6.20 9.61
N ALA A 40 -10.94 6.74 9.72
CA ALA A 40 -10.62 8.16 9.80
C ALA A 40 -10.04 8.60 8.46
N ASP A 41 -10.87 9.08 7.56
CA ASP A 41 -10.46 9.49 6.21
C ASP A 41 -11.36 10.61 5.69
N SER A 42 -10.88 11.83 5.72
CA SER A 42 -11.63 13.01 5.25
C SER A 42 -11.91 12.97 3.74
N SER A 43 -11.13 12.20 2.97
CA SER A 43 -11.37 12.02 1.54
C SER A 43 -12.55 11.06 1.25
N GLY A 44 -12.93 10.24 2.21
CA GLY A 44 -13.95 9.19 2.06
C GLY A 44 -13.55 8.00 1.19
N ARG A 45 -12.34 7.99 0.62
CA ARG A 45 -11.88 6.94 -0.32
C ARG A 45 -11.78 5.57 0.32
N VAL A 46 -11.18 5.48 1.50
CA VAL A 46 -11.04 4.22 2.22
C VAL A 46 -12.41 3.63 2.52
N ARG A 47 -13.32 4.44 3.06
CA ARG A 47 -14.68 3.99 3.38
C ARG A 47 -15.46 3.59 2.13
N GLY A 48 -15.37 4.41 1.06
CA GLY A 48 -16.01 4.12 -0.22
C GLY A 48 -15.55 2.79 -0.81
N PHE A 49 -14.24 2.53 -0.81
CA PHE A 49 -13.68 1.27 -1.27
C PHE A 49 -14.18 0.07 -0.43
N LEU A 50 -14.12 0.15 0.90
CA LEU A 50 -14.59 -0.92 1.76
C LEU A 50 -16.10 -1.17 1.58
N SER A 51 -16.89 -0.10 1.47
CA SER A 51 -18.35 -0.19 1.25
C SER A 51 -18.68 -0.86 -0.08
N SER A 52 -17.90 -0.63 -1.14
CA SER A 52 -18.07 -1.30 -2.44
C SER A 52 -17.91 -2.83 -2.36
N LEU A 53 -17.21 -3.30 -1.33
CA LEU A 53 -17.00 -4.73 -1.03
C LEU A 53 -17.95 -5.26 0.04
N GLY A 54 -18.96 -4.46 0.46
CA GLY A 54 -19.93 -4.84 1.49
C GLY A 54 -19.44 -4.69 2.93
N ILE A 55 -18.25 -4.08 3.15
CA ILE A 55 -17.71 -3.79 4.47
C ILE A 55 -18.06 -2.33 4.79
N ASN A 56 -18.87 -2.10 5.84
CA ASN A 56 -19.37 -0.77 6.18
C ASN A 56 -18.84 -0.30 7.54
N PRO A 57 -17.56 0.13 7.62
CA PRO A 57 -16.98 0.63 8.86
C PRO A 57 -17.63 1.96 9.28
N ALA A 58 -17.66 2.21 10.58
CA ALA A 58 -18.10 3.48 11.12
C ALA A 58 -17.10 4.59 10.73
N GLU A 59 -17.62 5.82 10.58
CA GLU A 59 -16.76 6.98 10.49
C GLU A 59 -16.19 7.29 11.87
N TYR A 60 -14.87 7.40 11.96
CA TYR A 60 -14.21 7.84 13.17
C TYR A 60 -14.15 9.38 13.20
N VAL A 61 -14.70 9.96 14.24
CA VAL A 61 -14.70 11.41 14.42
C VAL A 61 -13.83 11.81 15.63
N SER A 62 -14.01 11.18 16.77
CA SER A 62 -13.27 11.45 18.00
C SER A 62 -13.53 10.39 19.07
N GLY A 63 -12.72 10.38 20.12
CA GLY A 63 -12.84 9.49 21.27
C GLY A 63 -12.27 8.11 21.02
N THR A 64 -12.85 7.09 21.67
CA THR A 64 -12.42 5.70 21.48
C THR A 64 -12.96 5.14 20.17
N PRO A 65 -12.10 4.59 19.28
CA PRO A 65 -12.57 3.93 18.06
C PRO A 65 -13.52 2.77 18.39
N SER A 66 -14.45 2.51 17.50
CA SER A 66 -15.33 1.35 17.59
C SER A 66 -14.80 0.20 16.75
N GLY A 67 -14.96 -1.05 17.24
CA GLY A 67 -14.66 -2.25 16.50
C GLY A 67 -13.24 -2.77 16.61
N ASP A 68 -12.87 -3.62 15.66
CA ASP A 68 -11.63 -4.41 15.71
C ASP A 68 -10.44 -3.67 15.12
N TYR A 69 -10.70 -2.70 14.24
CA TYR A 69 -9.68 -1.93 13.55
C TYR A 69 -10.06 -0.47 13.37
N LEU A 70 -9.04 0.38 13.24
CA LEU A 70 -9.14 1.76 12.76
C LEU A 70 -8.21 1.92 11.56
N VAL A 71 -8.77 2.25 10.39
CA VAL A 71 -7.96 2.64 9.22
C VAL A 71 -7.88 4.15 9.16
N VAL A 72 -6.66 4.65 9.04
CA VAL A 72 -6.37 6.08 8.89
C VAL A 72 -5.90 6.35 7.48
N GLY A 73 -6.73 7.04 6.72
CA GLY A 73 -6.43 7.60 5.41
C GLY A 73 -5.95 9.05 5.52
N GLN A 74 -6.56 9.92 4.74
CA GLN A 74 -6.23 11.35 4.75
C GLN A 74 -6.70 12.02 6.06
N PHE A 75 -5.85 11.95 7.08
CA PHE A 75 -6.10 12.51 8.39
C PHE A 75 -4.78 12.91 9.08
N GLU A 76 -4.76 14.04 9.76
CA GLU A 76 -3.56 14.52 10.44
C GLU A 76 -3.62 14.22 11.93
N PRO A 77 -2.53 13.70 12.56
CA PRO A 77 -2.52 13.39 13.99
C PRO A 77 -2.90 14.58 14.86
N GLN A 78 -2.52 15.78 14.47
CA GLN A 78 -2.79 17.02 15.20
C GLN A 78 -4.28 17.36 15.28
N GLN A 79 -5.11 16.81 14.37
CA GLN A 79 -6.55 17.03 14.38
C GLN A 79 -7.24 16.31 15.53
N TRP A 80 -6.58 15.33 16.14
CA TRP A 80 -7.18 14.52 17.20
C TRP A 80 -6.92 15.06 18.62
N GLY A 81 -5.96 15.96 18.79
CA GLY A 81 -5.66 16.53 20.10
C GLY A 81 -5.47 15.45 21.18
N SER A 82 -6.27 15.51 22.26
CA SER A 82 -6.26 14.50 23.32
C SER A 82 -6.79 13.12 22.88
N GLY A 83 -7.51 13.03 21.77
CA GLY A 83 -8.09 11.77 21.27
C GLY A 83 -7.05 10.73 20.85
N MET A 84 -5.80 11.15 20.60
CA MET A 84 -4.73 10.21 20.31
C MET A 84 -4.40 9.26 21.47
N SER A 85 -4.53 9.73 22.71
CA SER A 85 -4.36 8.87 23.89
C SER A 85 -5.46 7.80 23.95
N ASP A 86 -6.69 8.14 23.59
CA ASP A 86 -7.81 7.19 23.56
C ASP A 86 -7.60 6.10 22.49
N ILE A 87 -7.06 6.50 21.34
CA ILE A 87 -6.71 5.54 20.27
C ILE A 87 -5.62 4.58 20.74
N MET A 88 -4.55 5.11 21.37
CA MET A 88 -3.47 4.26 21.84
C MET A 88 -3.91 3.34 22.98
N GLU A 89 -4.73 3.81 23.90
CA GLU A 89 -5.33 2.97 24.93
C GLU A 89 -6.18 1.85 24.33
N TRP A 90 -6.94 2.16 23.27
CA TRP A 90 -7.74 1.19 22.52
C TRP A 90 -6.83 0.17 21.80
N VAL A 91 -5.73 0.59 21.16
CA VAL A 91 -4.74 -0.31 20.58
C VAL A 91 -4.15 -1.23 21.66
N TYR A 92 -3.72 -0.69 22.81
CA TYR A 92 -3.15 -1.50 23.89
C TYR A 92 -4.10 -2.59 24.42
N LYS A 93 -5.42 -2.39 24.26
CA LYS A 93 -6.45 -3.38 24.64
C LYS A 93 -6.61 -4.52 23.63
N GLY A 94 -5.92 -4.50 22.50
CA GLY A 94 -5.88 -5.61 21.54
C GLY A 94 -6.45 -5.30 20.17
N HIS A 95 -6.52 -4.04 19.77
CA HIS A 95 -7.07 -3.63 18.49
C HIS A 95 -5.98 -3.25 17.48
N THR A 96 -6.35 -3.10 16.21
CA THR A 96 -5.42 -2.82 15.13
C THR A 96 -5.61 -1.40 14.60
N LEU A 97 -4.54 -0.60 14.64
CA LEU A 97 -4.47 0.68 13.96
C LEU A 97 -3.69 0.51 12.64
N ILE A 98 -4.28 0.95 11.53
CA ILE A 98 -3.69 0.86 10.19
C ILE A 98 -3.57 2.27 9.62
N VAL A 99 -2.35 2.73 9.38
CA VAL A 99 -2.05 4.05 8.81
C VAL A 99 -1.60 3.88 7.37
N VAL A 100 -2.39 4.36 6.43
CA VAL A 100 -2.14 4.23 4.99
C VAL A 100 -1.80 5.56 4.30
N ASP A 101 -1.89 6.67 5.03
CA ASP A 101 -1.49 7.98 4.51
C ASP A 101 -0.58 8.73 5.50
N LYS A 102 0.44 9.42 4.98
CA LYS A 102 1.43 10.21 5.73
C LYS A 102 1.99 9.47 6.97
N PRO A 103 2.47 8.21 6.82
CA PRO A 103 2.91 7.39 7.94
C PRO A 103 4.12 8.00 8.69
N GLU A 104 4.91 8.86 8.05
CA GLU A 104 6.03 9.57 8.67
C GLU A 104 5.58 10.47 9.83
N ARG A 105 4.43 11.14 9.70
CA ARG A 105 3.89 12.00 10.76
C ARG A 105 3.36 11.19 11.94
N TRP A 106 2.81 10.04 11.64
CA TRP A 106 2.38 9.10 12.68
C TRP A 106 3.56 8.47 13.40
N ALA A 107 4.62 8.14 12.64
CA ALA A 107 5.86 7.62 13.21
C ALA A 107 6.52 8.63 14.16
N GLU A 108 6.54 9.92 13.82
CA GLU A 108 6.97 10.99 14.71
C GLU A 108 6.14 11.03 16.00
N TYR A 109 4.82 11.00 15.88
CA TYR A 109 3.94 10.97 17.03
C TYR A 109 4.17 9.75 17.93
N PHE A 110 4.33 8.56 17.34
CA PHE A 110 4.58 7.34 18.11
C PHE A 110 5.96 7.33 18.77
N ALA A 111 6.94 7.99 18.15
CA ALA A 111 8.25 8.18 18.78
C ALA A 111 8.18 9.07 20.00
N ASP A 112 7.44 10.18 19.94
CA ASP A 112 7.21 11.08 21.07
C ASP A 112 6.49 10.39 22.25
N LYS A 113 5.78 9.29 21.98
CA LYS A 113 5.08 8.47 22.97
C LYS A 113 5.85 7.18 23.34
N GLU A 114 7.09 7.04 22.90
CA GLU A 114 7.95 5.89 23.16
C GLU A 114 7.36 4.55 22.68
N VAL A 115 6.42 4.58 21.73
CA VAL A 115 5.83 3.39 21.09
C VAL A 115 6.73 2.85 19.98
N LEU A 116 7.39 3.78 19.26
CA LEU A 116 8.23 3.47 18.11
C LEU A 116 9.61 4.13 18.26
N ASP A 117 10.68 3.38 18.09
CA ASP A 117 12.02 3.94 17.91
C ASP A 117 12.19 4.38 16.46
N TYR A 118 11.79 5.62 16.19
CA TYR A 118 11.81 6.21 14.86
C TYR A 118 13.04 7.11 14.66
N ARG A 119 13.78 6.87 13.61
CA ARG A 119 15.03 7.58 13.26
C ARG A 119 14.90 8.47 12.02
N GLY A 120 13.67 8.81 11.64
CA GLY A 120 13.38 9.68 10.52
C GLY A 120 12.87 8.96 9.28
N SER A 121 12.54 9.75 8.28
CA SER A 121 12.09 9.28 6.97
C SER A 121 12.99 9.80 5.86
N LYS A 122 12.91 9.15 4.71
CA LYS A 122 13.63 9.57 3.52
C LYS A 122 12.79 9.36 2.28
N LYS A 123 12.88 10.30 1.35
CA LYS A 123 12.35 10.11 0.01
C LYS A 123 13.17 9.02 -0.68
N ILE A 124 12.51 7.94 -1.08
CA ILE A 124 13.10 6.90 -1.90
C ILE A 124 13.15 7.42 -3.33
N GLY A 125 14.32 7.41 -3.93
CA GLY A 125 14.53 7.86 -5.31
C GLY A 125 13.73 7.03 -6.30
N THR A 126 13.63 7.52 -7.53
CA THR A 126 13.13 6.71 -8.64
C THR A 126 14.13 5.60 -8.90
N ALA A 127 13.72 4.36 -8.68
CA ALA A 127 14.53 3.24 -9.10
C ALA A 127 14.61 3.25 -10.62
N TRP A 128 15.81 3.15 -11.13
CA TRP A 128 16.06 2.88 -12.55
C TRP A 128 15.34 1.62 -13.04
N TYR A 129 14.98 0.73 -12.12
CA TYR A 129 14.47 -0.59 -12.43
C TYR A 129 13.23 -1.01 -11.62
N GLY A 130 12.57 -0.11 -10.89
CA GLY A 130 11.46 -0.50 -10.01
C GLY A 130 11.87 -1.43 -8.85
N GLY A 131 13.12 -1.90 -8.84
CA GLY A 131 13.64 -2.94 -7.98
C GLY A 131 14.19 -2.48 -6.64
N ASN A 132 13.81 -1.29 -6.17
CA ASN A 132 14.27 -0.82 -4.85
C ASN A 132 13.40 -1.29 -3.70
N TYR A 133 12.28 -1.92 -4.00
CA TYR A 133 11.34 -2.43 -3.00
C TYR A 133 11.42 -3.95 -2.93
N PHE A 134 11.29 -4.49 -1.74
CA PHE A 134 11.20 -5.93 -1.52
C PHE A 134 10.34 -6.22 -0.30
N ASN A 135 9.75 -7.41 -0.27
CA ASN A 135 8.98 -7.89 0.86
C ASN A 135 9.54 -9.22 1.37
N ARG A 136 9.10 -9.59 2.55
CA ARG A 136 9.39 -10.89 3.17
C ARG A 136 8.12 -11.72 3.21
N GLU A 137 8.27 -13.02 3.43
CA GLU A 137 7.15 -13.90 3.70
C GLU A 137 6.41 -13.45 4.97
N HIS A 138 5.11 -13.18 4.81
CA HIS A 138 4.24 -12.80 5.92
C HIS A 138 2.76 -12.90 5.49
N PRO A 139 1.80 -13.22 6.39
CA PRO A 139 0.37 -13.30 6.07
C PRO A 139 -0.23 -12.04 5.45
N VAL A 140 0.35 -10.87 5.65
CA VAL A 140 -0.08 -9.62 4.98
C VAL A 140 -0.01 -9.70 3.46
N TRP A 141 0.81 -10.60 2.92
CA TRP A 141 0.96 -10.82 1.48
C TRP A 141 0.14 -12.01 0.97
N ALA A 142 -0.84 -12.50 1.74
CA ALA A 142 -1.68 -13.62 1.33
C ALA A 142 -2.30 -13.38 -0.07
N GLY A 143 -2.07 -14.32 -1.00
CA GLY A 143 -2.52 -14.22 -2.39
C GLY A 143 -1.74 -13.24 -3.27
N LEU A 144 -0.68 -12.61 -2.76
CA LEU A 144 0.25 -11.73 -3.47
C LEU A 144 1.65 -12.36 -3.50
N PRO A 145 2.52 -12.00 -4.44
CA PRO A 145 3.91 -12.44 -4.44
C PRO A 145 4.61 -11.99 -3.15
N GLN A 146 5.39 -12.90 -2.56
CA GLN A 146 6.12 -12.63 -1.32
C GLN A 146 7.52 -13.22 -1.36
N ASP A 147 8.37 -12.76 -0.45
CA ASP A 147 9.80 -13.09 -0.41
C ASP A 147 10.49 -12.76 -1.73
N CYS A 148 10.17 -11.57 -2.27
CA CYS A 148 10.62 -11.15 -3.58
C CYS A 148 10.90 -9.64 -3.65
N VAL A 149 11.66 -9.25 -4.67
CA VAL A 149 11.76 -7.86 -5.11
C VAL A 149 10.46 -7.48 -5.81
N PHE A 150 9.97 -6.26 -5.57
CA PHE A 150 8.81 -5.75 -6.27
C PHE A 150 9.14 -5.61 -7.76
N ASN A 151 8.41 -6.35 -8.55
CA ASN A 151 8.50 -6.34 -9.98
C ASN A 151 7.21 -5.71 -10.56
N TRP A 152 6.87 -6.01 -11.79
CA TRP A 152 5.71 -5.45 -12.48
C TRP A 152 4.38 -5.72 -11.76
N GLU A 153 4.24 -6.79 -10.99
CA GLU A 153 3.05 -7.10 -10.17
C GLU A 153 2.77 -6.01 -9.13
N TYR A 154 3.81 -5.36 -8.66
CA TYR A 154 3.75 -4.29 -7.67
C TYR A 154 3.93 -2.88 -8.27
N GLN A 155 3.77 -2.74 -9.59
CA GLN A 155 3.94 -1.47 -10.29
C GLN A 155 3.01 -0.37 -9.73
N CYS A 156 1.86 -0.75 -9.17
CA CYS A 156 0.97 0.17 -8.47
C CYS A 156 1.65 0.99 -7.36
N PHE A 157 2.76 0.52 -6.79
CA PHE A 157 3.53 1.22 -5.77
C PHE A 157 4.78 1.92 -6.30
N SER A 158 5.30 1.51 -7.46
CA SER A 158 6.55 2.02 -8.03
C SER A 158 6.35 3.04 -9.14
N ALA A 159 5.13 3.28 -9.60
CA ALA A 159 4.82 4.27 -10.62
C ALA A 159 5.34 5.68 -10.24
N TYR A 160 5.75 6.45 -11.22
CA TYR A 160 6.42 7.75 -11.04
C TYR A 160 5.63 8.74 -10.18
N ASN A 161 4.31 8.74 -10.28
CA ASN A 161 3.40 9.62 -9.55
C ASN A 161 3.05 9.12 -8.13
N ARG A 162 3.62 8.00 -7.69
CA ARG A 162 3.35 7.45 -6.36
C ARG A 162 4.21 8.09 -5.28
N ARG A 163 3.67 8.11 -4.07
CA ARG A 163 4.44 8.52 -2.89
C ARG A 163 5.57 7.51 -2.64
N ARG A 164 6.76 8.01 -2.41
CA ARG A 164 7.97 7.22 -2.17
C ARG A 164 8.69 7.71 -0.94
N ILE A 165 8.27 7.24 0.20
CA ILE A 165 8.86 7.57 1.50
C ILE A 165 9.22 6.26 2.19
N GLY A 166 10.45 6.17 2.67
CA GLY A 166 10.88 5.08 3.55
C GLY A 166 10.96 5.57 4.99
N LEU A 167 10.60 4.73 5.93
CA LEU A 167 10.65 4.98 7.36
C LEU A 167 11.83 4.21 7.97
N ARG A 168 12.56 4.84 8.87
CA ARG A 168 13.58 4.17 9.68
C ARG A 168 13.02 3.90 11.06
N CYS A 169 12.55 2.67 11.24
CA CYS A 169 11.97 2.17 12.48
C CYS A 169 12.83 1.04 13.03
N GLU A 170 13.36 1.19 14.24
CA GLU A 170 14.33 0.24 14.80
C GLU A 170 13.66 -0.91 15.58
N ASN A 171 12.45 -0.70 16.12
CA ASN A 171 11.74 -1.69 16.93
C ASN A 171 10.48 -2.27 16.31
N GLY A 172 10.20 -1.96 15.05
CA GLY A 172 9.07 -2.52 14.30
C GLY A 172 9.50 -3.74 13.47
N GLU A 173 8.57 -4.63 13.19
CA GLU A 173 8.78 -5.68 12.21
C GLU A 173 8.60 -5.09 10.80
N THR A 174 9.67 -5.07 10.01
CA THR A 174 9.63 -4.62 8.61
C THR A 174 9.08 -5.74 7.73
N LEU A 175 7.90 -5.54 7.15
CA LEU A 175 7.23 -6.49 6.26
C LEU A 175 7.52 -6.23 4.79
N ALA A 176 7.80 -4.97 4.45
CA ALA A 176 8.38 -4.56 3.19
C ALA A 176 9.34 -3.41 3.40
N ALA A 177 10.39 -3.38 2.60
CA ALA A 177 11.43 -2.37 2.67
C ALA A 177 11.77 -1.82 1.29
N ALA A 178 12.46 -0.67 1.29
CA ALA A 178 13.04 -0.09 0.11
C ALA A 178 14.50 0.27 0.37
N VAL A 179 15.33 0.11 -0.65
CA VAL A 179 16.71 0.60 -0.64
C VAL A 179 16.72 2.01 -1.18
N ALA A 180 17.35 2.94 -0.45
CA ALA A 180 17.58 4.28 -0.98
C ALA A 180 18.59 4.24 -2.13
N ASP A 181 18.29 5.03 -3.16
CA ASP A 181 19.07 5.06 -4.40
C ASP A 181 20.58 5.19 -4.15
N HIS A 182 21.35 4.28 -4.76
CA HIS A 182 22.81 4.18 -4.67
C HIS A 182 23.42 4.23 -3.26
N LYS A 183 22.60 4.05 -2.22
CA LYS A 183 23.05 4.01 -0.84
C LYS A 183 22.76 2.63 -0.23
N LYS A 184 23.60 2.24 0.72
CA LYS A 184 23.43 0.99 1.47
C LYS A 184 22.43 1.14 2.62
N GLU A 185 21.43 2.00 2.46
CA GLU A 185 20.45 2.30 3.48
C GLU A 185 19.13 1.63 3.11
N VAL A 186 18.58 0.90 4.06
CA VAL A 186 17.29 0.21 3.94
C VAL A 186 16.27 0.93 4.82
N TYR A 187 15.10 1.17 4.26
CA TYR A 187 13.99 1.82 4.94
C TYR A 187 12.76 0.92 4.88
N SER A 188 12.01 0.88 5.96
CA SER A 188 10.71 0.21 5.96
C SER A 188 9.68 1.01 5.16
N VAL A 189 8.88 0.31 4.37
CA VAL A 189 7.73 0.87 3.66
C VAL A 189 6.42 0.23 4.10
N LEU A 190 6.50 -0.87 4.83
CA LEU A 190 5.40 -1.49 5.56
C LEU A 190 5.97 -2.06 6.86
N SER A 191 5.53 -1.52 7.98
CA SER A 191 5.96 -1.91 9.33
C SER A 191 4.78 -2.41 10.15
N LEU A 192 5.01 -3.43 10.95
CA LEU A 192 4.12 -3.93 11.99
C LEU A 192 4.77 -3.67 13.36
N ILE A 193 4.09 -2.92 14.22
CA ILE A 193 4.57 -2.55 15.55
C ILE A 193 3.62 -3.13 16.58
N ARG A 194 4.13 -3.93 17.49
CA ARG A 194 3.34 -4.47 18.62
C ARG A 194 3.20 -3.40 19.69
N ALA A 195 1.98 -3.18 20.16
CA ALA A 195 1.67 -2.18 21.18
C ALA A 195 0.67 -2.76 22.20
N GLY A 196 1.17 -3.16 23.34
CA GLY A 196 0.36 -3.89 24.32
C GLY A 196 -0.16 -5.22 23.78
N ARG A 197 -1.48 -5.42 23.78
CA ARG A 197 -2.10 -6.60 23.16
C ARG A 197 -2.50 -6.36 21.70
N GLY A 198 -2.36 -5.13 21.21
CA GLY A 198 -2.73 -4.75 19.85
C GLY A 198 -1.53 -4.48 18.96
N GLN A 199 -1.79 -3.85 17.85
CA GLN A 199 -0.77 -3.58 16.85
C GLN A 199 -1.05 -2.30 16.06
N VAL A 200 0.03 -1.71 15.57
CA VAL A 200 0.01 -0.59 14.64
C VAL A 200 0.67 -1.04 13.33
N ILE A 201 0.00 -0.82 12.23
CA ILE A 201 0.54 -1.05 10.88
C ILE A 201 0.76 0.32 10.25
N LEU A 202 2.01 0.62 9.91
CA LEU A 202 2.38 1.83 9.18
C LEU A 202 2.81 1.46 7.78
N THR A 203 2.20 2.06 6.75
CA THR A 203 2.64 1.86 5.38
C THR A 203 2.81 3.17 4.63
N SER A 204 3.94 3.29 3.93
CA SER A 204 4.20 4.34 2.96
C SER A 204 3.93 3.91 1.53
N LEU A 205 3.57 2.65 1.31
CA LEU A 205 3.01 2.19 0.04
C LEU A 205 1.72 2.96 -0.23
N ASP A 206 1.58 3.52 -1.43
CA ASP A 206 0.52 4.47 -1.75
C ASP A 206 -0.85 3.78 -1.92
N ILE A 207 -1.34 3.22 -0.82
CA ILE A 207 -2.67 2.57 -0.76
C ILE A 207 -3.78 3.54 -1.18
N PRO A 208 -3.81 4.81 -0.73
CA PRO A 208 -4.84 5.75 -1.16
C PRO A 208 -4.95 5.93 -2.67
N ALA A 209 -3.81 5.88 -3.38
CA ALA A 209 -3.80 5.94 -4.82
C ALA A 209 -4.33 4.65 -5.49
N CYS A 210 -4.16 3.49 -4.84
CA CYS A 210 -4.69 2.22 -5.35
C CYS A 210 -6.21 2.07 -5.15
N ILE A 211 -6.80 2.80 -4.21
CA ILE A 211 -8.25 2.76 -3.91
C ILE A 211 -9.01 4.00 -4.38
N SER A 212 -8.34 4.95 -5.06
CA SER A 212 -9.01 6.09 -5.65
C SER A 212 -9.96 5.65 -6.75
N ASP A 213 -11.05 6.41 -6.92
CA ASP A 213 -12.21 6.07 -7.73
C ASP A 213 -11.86 5.46 -9.09
N ILE A 214 -12.46 4.31 -9.34
CA ILE A 214 -12.45 3.55 -10.60
C ILE A 214 -12.95 4.42 -11.78
N HIS A 215 -13.60 5.53 -11.51
CA HIS A 215 -14.22 6.42 -12.52
C HIS A 215 -13.55 7.78 -12.65
N ALA A 216 -12.52 8.10 -11.87
CA ALA A 216 -11.76 9.32 -12.16
C ALA A 216 -11.02 9.11 -13.48
N PRO A 217 -11.32 9.87 -14.54
CA PRO A 217 -10.49 9.82 -15.73
C PRO A 217 -9.07 10.10 -15.27
N SER A 218 -8.15 9.20 -15.63
CA SER A 218 -6.75 9.41 -15.34
C SER A 218 -6.32 10.66 -16.11
N ASN A 219 -6.27 11.79 -15.44
CA ASN A 219 -5.60 12.98 -15.95
C ASN A 219 -4.06 12.82 -15.90
N SER A 220 -3.58 11.62 -16.05
CA SER A 220 -2.19 11.38 -16.42
C SER A 220 -2.03 11.45 -17.93
N SER A 221 -2.56 12.50 -18.57
CA SER A 221 -1.97 12.95 -19.80
C SER A 221 -0.56 13.42 -19.40
N LEU A 222 0.44 12.55 -19.58
CA LEU A 222 1.79 13.00 -19.81
C LEU A 222 1.64 14.07 -20.87
N ARG A 223 1.90 15.32 -20.51
CA ARG A 223 1.85 16.40 -21.49
C ARG A 223 2.94 16.09 -22.50
N GLU A 224 2.55 16.06 -23.76
CA GLU A 224 3.46 16.09 -24.89
C GLU A 224 4.49 17.19 -24.59
N GLY A 225 5.73 16.80 -24.25
CA GLY A 225 6.79 17.74 -23.86
C GLY A 225 7.43 17.53 -22.49
N ASP A 226 6.93 16.66 -21.63
CA ASP A 226 7.65 16.22 -20.45
C ASP A 226 8.78 15.24 -20.88
N VAL A 227 9.87 15.83 -21.35
CA VAL A 227 11.10 15.10 -21.70
C VAL A 227 11.72 14.60 -20.39
N VAL A 228 11.28 13.46 -19.94
CA VAL A 228 12.00 12.65 -18.99
C VAL A 228 12.84 11.69 -19.84
N ASP A 229 14.15 11.87 -19.85
CA ASP A 229 15.16 11.06 -20.50
C ASP A 229 14.61 9.98 -21.46
N GLY A 230 14.57 10.27 -22.75
CA GLY A 230 13.82 9.54 -23.77
C GLY A 230 14.08 8.03 -23.94
N MET A 231 14.88 7.44 -23.07
CA MET A 231 15.13 6.00 -23.03
C MET A 231 14.07 5.26 -22.18
N TYR A 232 13.38 5.97 -21.29
CA TYR A 232 12.36 5.40 -20.37
C TYR A 232 10.94 5.58 -20.85
N GLU A 233 10.66 6.57 -21.70
CA GLU A 233 9.37 6.72 -22.36
C GLU A 233 9.02 5.53 -23.24
N ALA A 234 9.98 4.94 -23.92
CA ALA A 234 9.75 3.79 -24.79
C ALA A 234 9.43 2.49 -24.02
N LEU A 235 9.83 2.38 -22.76
CA LEU A 235 9.54 1.24 -21.89
C LEU A 235 8.42 1.52 -20.89
N GLY A 236 8.03 2.78 -20.73
CA GLY A 236 7.09 3.24 -19.69
C GLY A 236 5.70 3.61 -20.19
N THR A 237 5.44 3.62 -21.48
CA THR A 237 4.13 3.94 -22.05
C THR A 237 3.17 2.76 -22.11
N PHE A 238 3.27 1.82 -21.19
CA PHE A 238 2.05 1.12 -20.83
C PHE A 238 1.15 2.13 -20.13
N ASP A 239 0.18 2.62 -20.87
CA ASP A 239 -0.87 3.45 -20.31
C ASP A 239 -1.63 2.63 -19.27
N VAL A 240 -1.09 2.62 -18.06
CA VAL A 240 -1.81 2.12 -16.87
C VAL A 240 -2.89 3.11 -16.44
N SER A 241 -3.11 4.17 -17.22
CA SER A 241 -4.10 5.20 -16.96
C SER A 241 -5.54 4.72 -17.20
N GLY A 242 -5.73 3.70 -18.00
CA GLY A 242 -7.05 3.24 -18.41
C GLY A 242 -7.62 2.12 -17.57
N ASP A 243 -6.82 1.34 -16.90
CA ASP A 243 -7.35 0.20 -16.16
C ASP A 243 -6.72 0.06 -14.77
N ASN A 244 -7.58 -0.08 -13.82
CA ASN A 244 -7.28 -0.26 -12.41
C ASN A 244 -6.70 -1.64 -12.08
N GLY A 245 -6.38 -2.47 -13.05
CA GLY A 245 -5.82 -3.80 -12.85
C GLY A 245 -4.56 -3.78 -11.99
N ALA A 246 -3.66 -2.83 -12.22
CA ALA A 246 -2.44 -2.68 -11.41
C ALA A 246 -2.74 -2.28 -9.94
N ASN A 247 -3.85 -1.61 -9.69
CA ASN A 247 -4.23 -1.15 -8.35
C ASN A 247 -4.82 -2.27 -7.48
N VAL A 248 -5.30 -3.35 -8.08
CA VAL A 248 -5.90 -4.50 -7.37
C VAL A 248 -4.94 -5.11 -6.36
N VAL A 249 -3.65 -5.10 -6.63
CA VAL A 249 -2.61 -5.57 -5.69
C VAL A 249 -2.59 -4.71 -4.42
N GLY A 250 -2.61 -3.37 -4.57
CA GLY A 250 -2.67 -2.46 -3.43
C GLY A 250 -3.99 -2.55 -2.66
N GLN A 251 -5.09 -2.76 -3.36
CA GLN A 251 -6.41 -3.01 -2.78
C GLN A 251 -6.42 -4.30 -1.96
N GLN A 252 -5.88 -5.40 -2.50
CA GLN A 252 -5.76 -6.65 -1.78
C GLN A 252 -4.83 -6.53 -0.57
N LEU A 253 -3.75 -5.77 -0.67
CA LEU A 253 -2.86 -5.52 0.47
C LEU A 253 -3.59 -4.82 1.62
N LEU A 254 -4.44 -3.82 1.33
CA LEU A 254 -5.28 -3.19 2.35
C LEU A 254 -6.22 -4.22 3.01
N LEU A 255 -6.87 -5.07 2.23
CA LEU A 255 -7.74 -6.13 2.77
C LEU A 255 -6.97 -7.12 3.64
N ASN A 256 -5.75 -7.46 3.24
CA ASN A 256 -4.90 -8.35 4.03
C ASN A 256 -4.47 -7.71 5.35
N MET A 257 -4.16 -6.40 5.36
CA MET A 257 -3.88 -5.69 6.62
C MET A 257 -5.06 -5.73 7.59
N LEU A 258 -6.29 -5.64 7.08
CA LEU A 258 -7.53 -5.74 7.88
C LEU A 258 -7.76 -7.15 8.43
N LYS A 259 -7.21 -8.18 7.79
CA LYS A 259 -7.33 -9.58 8.22
C LYS A 259 -6.29 -9.98 9.26
N LEU A 260 -5.24 -9.18 9.45
CA LEU A 260 -4.18 -9.50 10.40
C LEU A 260 -4.75 -9.48 11.83
N LYS A 261 -4.80 -10.65 12.43
CA LYS A 261 -5.17 -10.79 13.84
C LYS A 261 -3.97 -10.50 14.72
N ASN A 262 -4.23 -9.95 15.88
CA ASN A 262 -3.22 -9.88 16.94
C ASN A 262 -2.88 -11.28 17.38
N LEU A 263 -1.60 -11.66 17.24
CA LEU A 263 -1.07 -12.93 17.69
C LEU A 263 -0.67 -12.85 19.15
#